data_56711643d5bdd4d6a4937e6cd2da8337
#
_entry.id   56711643d5bdd4d6a4937e6cd2da8337
#
_cell.length_a   1.000
_cell.length_b   1.000
_cell.length_c   1.000
_cell.angle_alpha   90.00
_cell.angle_beta   90.00
_cell.angle_gamma   90.00
#
_symmetry.space_group_name_H-M   'P 1'
#
loop_
_entity.id
_entity.type
_entity.pdbx_description
1 polymer ?
#
loop_
_entity_poly.entity_id
_entity_poly.type
_entity_poly.pdbx_seq_one_letter_code
_entity_poly.pdbx_strand_id
1 'polypeptide(L)'
;MRACSRLVTVAAVAVTALAAPVTASSGAPAATPPRCAEKDLTLRAEPSDDSDGVLKLSVRNDSARACLVDRVPTVTYAELDGAALPVPTVPHAGRTLAAHTTVYAAVRSLSDSEDAEDGARTVLAVHVVTVPDHDGRTFQALKLGAPAGVRVYEPVTTLWQSSAHRAETVLEEQTTGRGMFAA
;
A
#
# COMPACT_ATOMS: atom_id res chain seq x y z
N MET A 1 -14.18 74.21 -62.07
CA MET A 1 -13.58 73.65 -60.85
C MET A 1 -14.52 72.54 -60.38
N ARG A 2 -14.08 71.32 -60.52
CA ARG A 2 -14.96 70.10 -60.27
C ARG A 2 -14.60 69.54 -58.92
N ALA A 3 -15.61 69.50 -58.02
CA ALA A 3 -15.49 68.86 -56.73
C ALA A 3 -15.87 67.36 -56.87
N CYS A 4 -14.98 66.46 -56.56
CA CYS A 4 -15.24 65.02 -56.44
C CYS A 4 -15.64 64.69 -55.01
N SER A 5 -16.89 64.29 -54.85
CA SER A 5 -17.36 63.73 -53.56
C SER A 5 -17.06 62.25 -53.56
N ARG A 6 -16.30 61.76 -52.56
CA ARG A 6 -16.10 60.33 -52.35
C ARG A 6 -17.04 59.85 -51.25
N LEU A 7 -17.92 58.93 -51.64
CA LEU A 7 -18.75 58.16 -50.72
C LEU A 7 -17.86 57.10 -50.02
N VAL A 8 -17.83 57.11 -48.69
CA VAL A 8 -17.22 56.05 -47.87
C VAL A 8 -18.35 55.12 -47.39
N THR A 9 -18.32 53.91 -47.89
CA THR A 9 -19.24 52.85 -47.44
C THR A 9 -18.65 52.15 -46.23
N VAL A 10 -19.30 52.27 -45.07
CA VAL A 10 -18.90 51.53 -43.84
C VAL A 10 -19.67 50.22 -43.87
N ALA A 11 -18.90 49.11 -43.98
CA ALA A 11 -19.44 47.75 -43.85
C ALA A 11 -19.43 47.37 -42.36
N ALA A 12 -20.60 47.19 -41.79
CA ALA A 12 -20.77 46.68 -40.44
C ALA A 12 -20.61 45.13 -40.46
N VAL A 13 -19.54 44.63 -39.79
CA VAL A 13 -19.33 43.21 -39.59
C VAL A 13 -20.06 42.81 -38.30
N ALA A 14 -21.14 42.07 -38.43
CA ALA A 14 -21.84 41.46 -37.26
C ALA A 14 -21.10 40.20 -36.81
N VAL A 15 -20.45 40.27 -35.65
CA VAL A 15 -19.81 39.10 -34.99
C VAL A 15 -20.91 38.37 -34.19
N THR A 16 -21.39 37.30 -34.71
CA THR A 16 -22.27 36.35 -33.98
C THR A 16 -21.41 35.46 -33.07
N ALA A 17 -21.41 35.75 -31.77
CA ALA A 17 -20.81 34.88 -30.76
C ALA A 17 -21.68 33.63 -30.57
N LEU A 18 -21.20 32.48 -31.04
CA LEU A 18 -21.78 31.17 -30.68
C LEU A 18 -21.36 30.85 -29.22
N ALA A 19 -22.27 31.00 -28.28
CA ALA A 19 -22.13 30.50 -26.93
C ALA A 19 -22.38 28.98 -26.97
N ALA A 20 -21.30 28.19 -26.90
CA ALA A 20 -21.40 26.74 -26.68
C ALA A 20 -21.87 26.47 -25.23
N PRO A 21 -22.88 25.62 -24.99
CA PRO A 21 -23.25 25.24 -23.63
C PRO A 21 -22.12 24.41 -23.03
N VAL A 22 -21.53 24.92 -21.97
CA VAL A 22 -20.58 24.13 -21.10
C VAL A 22 -21.46 23.15 -20.33
N THR A 23 -21.53 21.91 -20.80
CA THR A 23 -22.11 20.81 -20.02
C THR A 23 -21.18 20.51 -18.87
N ALA A 24 -21.51 21.00 -17.68
CA ALA A 24 -20.85 20.58 -16.45
C ALA A 24 -21.14 19.07 -16.28
N SER A 25 -20.15 18.22 -16.56
CA SER A 25 -20.18 16.82 -16.17
C SER A 25 -20.18 16.77 -14.64
N SER A 26 -21.36 16.60 -14.06
CA SER A 26 -21.49 16.24 -12.64
C SER A 26 -20.85 14.86 -12.48
N GLY A 27 -19.57 14.81 -12.10
CA GLY A 27 -18.88 13.58 -11.74
C GLY A 27 -19.63 12.94 -10.56
N ALA A 28 -20.34 11.84 -10.81
CA ALA A 28 -20.87 11.03 -9.74
C ALA A 28 -19.69 10.66 -8.80
N PRO A 29 -19.87 10.69 -7.47
CA PRO A 29 -18.84 10.28 -6.54
C PRO A 29 -18.39 8.87 -6.92
N ALA A 30 -17.08 8.68 -7.10
CA ALA A 30 -16.54 7.37 -7.44
C ALA A 30 -16.92 6.39 -6.34
N ALA A 31 -17.65 5.34 -6.69
CA ALA A 31 -18.05 4.31 -5.73
C ALA A 31 -16.80 3.68 -5.12
N THR A 32 -16.80 3.53 -3.80
CA THR A 32 -15.70 2.85 -3.08
C THR A 32 -15.58 1.41 -3.64
N PRO A 33 -14.38 0.99 -4.04
CA PRO A 33 -14.18 -0.38 -4.52
C PRO A 33 -14.59 -1.43 -3.46
N PRO A 34 -15.10 -2.60 -3.87
CA PRO A 34 -15.39 -3.69 -2.93
C PRO A 34 -14.11 -4.23 -2.30
N ARG A 35 -14.22 -4.98 -1.20
CA ARG A 35 -13.09 -5.75 -0.67
C ARG A 35 -12.61 -6.77 -1.71
N CYS A 36 -11.30 -6.99 -1.75
CA CYS A 36 -10.72 -8.01 -2.63
C CYS A 36 -11.26 -9.40 -2.22
N ALA A 37 -11.57 -10.24 -3.19
CA ALA A 37 -11.85 -11.64 -2.89
C ALA A 37 -10.51 -12.39 -2.75
N GLU A 38 -10.41 -13.29 -1.78
CA GLU A 38 -9.16 -14.00 -1.47
C GLU A 38 -8.57 -14.75 -2.68
N LYS A 39 -9.41 -15.40 -3.46
CA LYS A 39 -9.04 -16.12 -4.69
C LYS A 39 -8.40 -15.23 -5.78
N ASP A 40 -8.64 -13.92 -5.69
CA ASP A 40 -8.13 -12.92 -6.64
C ASP A 40 -6.85 -12.25 -6.12
N LEU A 41 -6.30 -12.73 -5.00
CA LEU A 41 -5.08 -12.22 -4.39
C LEU A 41 -3.97 -13.27 -4.44
N THR A 42 -2.82 -12.88 -4.95
CA THR A 42 -1.58 -13.63 -4.77
C THR A 42 -0.75 -13.01 -3.66
N LEU A 43 -0.65 -13.70 -2.52
CA LEU A 43 0.15 -13.30 -1.37
C LEU A 43 1.46 -14.08 -1.36
N ARG A 44 2.60 -13.39 -1.17
CA ARG A 44 3.93 -13.98 -1.03
C ARG A 44 4.66 -13.40 0.17
N ALA A 45 5.54 -14.21 0.74
CA ALA A 45 6.51 -13.81 1.75
C ALA A 45 7.86 -14.40 1.38
N GLU A 46 8.90 -13.57 1.42
CA GLU A 46 10.27 -13.92 1.07
C GLU A 46 11.21 -13.24 2.10
N PRO A 47 12.39 -13.81 2.41
CA PRO A 47 13.37 -13.11 3.21
C PRO A 47 13.84 -11.84 2.49
N SER A 48 14.27 -10.84 3.24
CA SER A 48 14.97 -9.69 2.67
C SER A 48 16.37 -10.11 2.21
N ASP A 49 16.82 -9.54 1.09
CA ASP A 49 18.19 -9.70 0.63
C ASP A 49 19.14 -8.69 1.28
N ASP A 50 18.58 -7.60 1.82
CA ASP A 50 19.34 -6.45 2.34
C ASP A 50 19.39 -6.40 3.88
N SER A 51 18.53 -7.16 4.57
CA SER A 51 18.39 -7.09 6.03
C SER A 51 18.04 -8.44 6.64
N ASP A 52 18.92 -8.95 7.51
CA ASP A 52 18.67 -10.17 8.26
C ASP A 52 17.43 -10.02 9.18
N GLY A 53 16.65 -11.07 9.30
CA GLY A 53 15.46 -11.09 10.16
C GLY A 53 14.27 -10.28 9.65
N VAL A 54 14.36 -9.71 8.44
CA VAL A 54 13.28 -8.99 7.77
C VAL A 54 12.65 -9.87 6.69
N LEU A 55 11.32 -9.89 6.66
CA LEU A 55 10.53 -10.53 5.61
C LEU A 55 9.91 -9.48 4.70
N LYS A 56 10.02 -9.69 3.40
CA LYS A 56 9.30 -8.95 2.36
C LYS A 56 7.97 -9.65 2.11
N LEU A 57 6.88 -8.95 2.36
CA LEU A 57 5.54 -9.38 1.98
C LEU A 57 5.15 -8.69 0.67
N SER A 58 4.44 -9.41 -0.18
CA SER A 58 3.80 -8.81 -1.36
C SER A 58 2.40 -9.37 -1.54
N VAL A 59 1.45 -8.49 -1.90
CA VAL A 59 0.11 -8.87 -2.32
C VAL A 59 -0.18 -8.29 -3.70
N ARG A 60 -0.63 -9.14 -4.60
CA ARG A 60 -1.03 -8.77 -5.96
C ARG A 60 -2.52 -8.98 -6.13
N ASN A 61 -3.18 -8.02 -6.76
CA ASN A 61 -4.53 -8.18 -7.24
C ASN A 61 -4.51 -8.78 -8.65
N ASP A 62 -4.90 -10.03 -8.78
CA ASP A 62 -4.92 -10.75 -10.06
C ASP A 62 -6.21 -10.51 -10.85
N SER A 63 -7.19 -9.83 -10.26
CA SER A 63 -8.45 -9.49 -10.93
C SER A 63 -8.31 -8.30 -11.89
N ALA A 64 -9.27 -8.16 -12.79
CA ALA A 64 -9.34 -7.06 -13.74
C ALA A 64 -9.96 -5.77 -13.16
N ARG A 65 -10.27 -5.72 -11.86
CA ARG A 65 -10.90 -4.59 -11.18
C ARG A 65 -10.13 -4.19 -9.94
N ALA A 66 -10.22 -2.89 -9.60
CA ALA A 66 -9.71 -2.42 -8.33
C ALA A 66 -10.55 -2.97 -7.17
N CYS A 67 -9.87 -3.29 -6.06
CA CYS A 67 -10.49 -3.75 -4.84
C CYS A 67 -9.76 -3.19 -3.62
N LEU A 68 -10.31 -3.38 -2.41
CA LEU A 68 -9.74 -2.93 -1.16
C LEU A 68 -9.10 -4.10 -0.40
N VAL A 69 -7.87 -3.91 0.05
CA VAL A 69 -7.22 -4.68 1.11
C VAL A 69 -7.11 -3.79 2.35
N ASP A 70 -6.81 -4.36 3.51
CA ASP A 70 -6.47 -3.56 4.66
C ASP A 70 -5.18 -2.77 4.40
N ARG A 71 -5.02 -1.64 5.07
CA ARG A 71 -3.86 -0.76 4.88
C ARG A 71 -2.56 -1.39 5.36
N VAL A 72 -2.67 -2.31 6.30
CA VAL A 72 -1.58 -3.03 6.94
C VAL A 72 -1.86 -4.53 6.84
N PRO A 73 -0.88 -5.39 6.51
CA PRO A 73 -1.05 -6.83 6.67
C PRO A 73 -1.19 -7.19 8.14
N THR A 74 -2.08 -8.10 8.48
CA THR A 74 -2.07 -8.76 9.78
C THR A 74 -1.10 -9.93 9.71
N VAL A 75 -0.05 -9.89 10.54
CA VAL A 75 0.99 -10.92 10.58
C VAL A 75 1.01 -11.54 11.97
N THR A 76 0.75 -12.84 12.04
CA THR A 76 0.75 -13.62 13.28
C THR A 76 1.76 -14.76 13.21
N TYR A 77 2.14 -15.31 14.35
CA TYR A 77 3.27 -16.21 14.49
C TYR A 77 2.84 -17.51 15.18
N ALA A 78 2.46 -18.50 14.38
CA ALA A 78 2.07 -19.87 14.85
C ALA A 78 1.33 -19.85 16.19
N GLU A 79 1.95 -20.38 17.24
CA GLU A 79 1.36 -20.57 18.58
C GLU A 79 1.52 -19.33 19.49
N LEU A 80 2.04 -18.20 18.97
CA LEU A 80 2.17 -16.98 19.75
C LEU A 80 0.90 -16.14 19.64
N ASP A 81 0.48 -15.60 20.78
CA ASP A 81 -0.62 -14.67 20.82
C ASP A 81 -0.23 -13.29 20.27
N GLY A 82 -1.17 -12.65 19.56
CA GLY A 82 -0.98 -11.32 19.02
C GLY A 82 -0.49 -11.31 17.58
N ALA A 83 -0.28 -10.09 17.07
CA ALA A 83 0.17 -9.82 15.72
C ALA A 83 1.31 -8.78 15.74
N ALA A 84 2.09 -8.73 14.66
CA ALA A 84 3.08 -7.68 14.47
C ALA A 84 2.41 -6.30 14.52
N LEU A 85 3.03 -5.38 15.27
CA LEU A 85 2.51 -4.02 15.43
C LEU A 85 2.77 -3.18 14.17
N PRO A 86 1.78 -2.42 13.69
CA PRO A 86 1.96 -1.55 12.53
C PRO A 86 2.89 -0.38 12.83
N VAL A 87 3.83 -0.11 11.92
CA VAL A 87 4.71 1.05 11.97
C VAL A 87 4.65 1.82 10.64
N PRO A 88 4.35 3.13 10.67
CA PRO A 88 3.85 3.87 11.82
C PRO A 88 2.45 3.41 12.24
N THR A 89 2.07 3.68 13.49
CA THR A 89 0.70 3.45 13.95
C THR A 89 -0.27 4.34 13.17
N VAL A 90 -1.27 3.73 12.55
CA VAL A 90 -2.27 4.45 11.72
C VAL A 90 -3.66 3.94 12.03
N PRO A 91 -4.71 4.77 11.83
CA PRO A 91 -6.08 4.31 11.90
C PRO A 91 -6.34 3.17 10.91
N HIS A 92 -7.19 2.22 11.29
CA HIS A 92 -7.67 1.20 10.37
C HIS A 92 -8.35 1.86 9.17
N ALA A 93 -7.82 1.62 8.00
CA ALA A 93 -8.34 2.11 6.73
C ALA A 93 -7.99 1.10 5.64
N GLY A 94 -8.85 1.00 4.63
CA GLY A 94 -8.56 0.19 3.46
C GLY A 94 -7.52 0.87 2.54
N ARG A 95 -6.80 0.07 1.77
CA ARG A 95 -5.98 0.50 0.65
C ARG A 95 -6.58 -0.02 -0.65
N THR A 96 -6.80 0.87 -1.60
CA THR A 96 -7.21 0.47 -2.94
C THR A 96 -6.03 -0.17 -3.66
N LEU A 97 -6.23 -1.39 -4.13
CA LEU A 97 -5.30 -2.15 -4.95
C LEU A 97 -5.85 -2.20 -6.37
N ALA A 98 -5.22 -1.48 -7.29
CA ALA A 98 -5.67 -1.45 -8.69
C ALA A 98 -5.55 -2.84 -9.34
N ALA A 99 -6.25 -3.06 -10.45
CA ALA A 99 -6.15 -4.29 -11.21
C ALA A 99 -4.69 -4.61 -11.56
N HIS A 100 -4.30 -5.86 -11.40
CA HIS A 100 -2.97 -6.40 -11.73
C HIS A 100 -1.79 -5.70 -11.05
N THR A 101 -2.02 -4.88 -10.00
CA THR A 101 -0.95 -4.22 -9.25
C THR A 101 -0.50 -5.05 -8.05
N THR A 102 0.76 -4.87 -7.67
CA THR A 102 1.36 -5.45 -6.48
C THR A 102 1.75 -4.34 -5.50
N VAL A 103 1.56 -4.59 -4.22
CA VAL A 103 2.06 -3.74 -3.14
C VAL A 103 2.86 -4.59 -2.16
N TYR A 104 3.70 -3.93 -1.37
CA TYR A 104 4.73 -4.57 -0.55
C TYR A 104 4.67 -4.06 0.88
N ALA A 105 4.96 -4.93 1.84
CA ALA A 105 5.20 -4.57 3.23
C ALA A 105 6.48 -5.27 3.72
N ALA A 106 7.13 -4.69 4.70
CA ALA A 106 8.26 -5.30 5.38
C ALA A 106 7.87 -5.66 6.81
N VAL A 107 8.34 -6.79 7.27
CA VAL A 107 8.08 -7.31 8.61
C VAL A 107 9.40 -7.62 9.28
N ARG A 108 9.65 -7.06 10.46
CA ARG A 108 10.73 -7.46 11.33
C ARG A 108 10.15 -8.28 12.48
N SER A 109 10.59 -9.52 12.60
CA SER A 109 10.10 -10.44 13.63
C SER A 109 10.81 -10.30 14.96
N LEU A 110 12.06 -9.78 14.94
CA LEU A 110 12.91 -9.64 16.12
C LEU A 110 13.33 -8.18 16.27
N SER A 111 13.05 -7.55 17.41
CA SER A 111 13.51 -6.20 17.69
C SER A 111 15.01 -6.21 18.00
N ASP A 112 15.65 -5.03 17.87
CA ASP A 112 17.07 -4.85 18.17
C ASP A 112 17.32 -4.53 19.67
N SER A 113 16.33 -4.78 20.55
CA SER A 113 16.44 -4.56 21.98
C SER A 113 17.36 -5.60 22.63
N GLU A 114 18.02 -5.21 23.72
CA GLU A 114 18.86 -6.13 24.49
C GLU A 114 18.06 -7.32 25.06
N ASP A 115 16.78 -7.10 25.37
CA ASP A 115 15.87 -8.13 25.89
C ASP A 115 15.46 -9.15 24.81
N ALA A 116 15.67 -8.86 23.52
CA ALA A 116 15.30 -9.75 22.44
C ALA A 116 16.08 -11.07 22.44
N GLU A 117 17.30 -11.10 22.95
CA GLU A 117 18.11 -12.32 23.04
C GLU A 117 17.45 -13.36 23.95
N ASP A 118 17.00 -12.93 25.13
CA ASP A 118 16.43 -13.80 26.15
C ASP A 118 14.90 -13.97 26.00
N GLY A 119 14.21 -12.94 25.49
CA GLY A 119 12.75 -12.92 25.35
C GLY A 119 12.20 -13.57 24.08
N ALA A 120 13.06 -13.75 23.05
CA ALA A 120 12.59 -14.27 21.77
C ALA A 120 12.07 -15.70 21.84
N ARG A 121 10.95 -15.93 21.17
CA ARG A 121 10.36 -17.25 20.94
C ARG A 121 10.62 -17.68 19.51
N THR A 122 10.82 -18.97 19.29
CA THR A 122 11.04 -19.52 17.97
C THR A 122 9.76 -20.19 17.47
N VAL A 123 9.31 -19.82 16.28
CA VAL A 123 8.12 -20.37 15.62
C VAL A 123 8.47 -21.00 14.29
N LEU A 124 7.68 -22.00 13.86
CA LEU A 124 7.92 -22.71 12.60
C LEU A 124 7.11 -22.19 11.43
N ALA A 125 6.20 -21.25 11.69
CA ALA A 125 5.34 -20.66 10.65
C ALA A 125 4.94 -19.23 10.97
N VAL A 126 4.77 -18.44 9.90
CA VAL A 126 4.22 -17.08 9.92
C VAL A 126 2.93 -17.09 9.11
N HIS A 127 1.87 -16.52 9.66
CA HIS A 127 0.58 -16.42 9.00
C HIS A 127 0.29 -14.96 8.64
N VAL A 128 -0.19 -14.73 7.42
CA VAL A 128 -0.42 -13.37 6.89
C VAL A 128 -1.83 -13.26 6.32
N VAL A 129 -2.57 -12.25 6.77
CA VAL A 129 -3.90 -11.89 6.28
C VAL A 129 -3.89 -10.48 5.71
N THR A 130 -4.56 -10.28 4.59
CA THR A 130 -4.63 -8.99 3.88
C THR A 130 -6.00 -8.33 3.98
N VAL A 131 -7.02 -9.10 4.30
CA VAL A 131 -8.42 -8.69 4.52
C VAL A 131 -8.94 -9.48 5.72
N PRO A 132 -9.56 -8.88 6.73
CA PRO A 132 -9.87 -9.55 8.02
C PRO A 132 -10.69 -10.83 7.91
N ASP A 133 -11.57 -10.91 6.90
CA ASP A 133 -12.48 -12.04 6.72
C ASP A 133 -11.89 -13.17 5.84
N HIS A 134 -10.58 -13.08 5.51
CA HIS A 134 -9.89 -14.11 4.73
C HIS A 134 -9.17 -15.10 5.63
N ASP A 135 -9.02 -16.32 5.15
CA ASP A 135 -8.20 -17.36 5.79
C ASP A 135 -6.70 -16.97 5.78
N GLY A 136 -6.28 -16.15 4.82
CA GLY A 136 -4.90 -15.71 4.66
C GLY A 136 -3.97 -16.83 4.18
N ARG A 137 -2.67 -16.69 4.44
CA ARG A 137 -1.67 -17.65 4.01
C ARG A 137 -0.61 -17.91 5.07
N THR A 138 -0.33 -19.19 5.30
CA THR A 138 0.75 -19.64 6.19
C THR A 138 2.02 -19.93 5.40
N PHE A 139 3.13 -19.36 5.86
CA PHE A 139 4.48 -19.54 5.33
C PHE A 139 5.32 -20.28 6.35
N GLN A 140 5.86 -21.45 5.97
CA GLN A 140 6.75 -22.22 6.82
C GLN A 140 8.11 -21.54 6.95
N ALA A 141 8.70 -21.52 8.14
CA ALA A 141 9.99 -20.90 8.44
C ALA A 141 11.11 -21.35 7.49
N LEU A 142 11.13 -22.64 7.15
CA LEU A 142 12.07 -23.20 6.17
C LEU A 142 11.98 -22.48 4.80
N LYS A 143 10.79 -22.14 4.35
CA LYS A 143 10.55 -21.41 3.09
C LYS A 143 10.93 -19.94 3.18
N LEU A 144 11.00 -19.42 4.39
CA LEU A 144 11.41 -18.06 4.69
C LEU A 144 12.92 -17.94 4.99
N GLY A 145 13.71 -18.96 4.67
CA GLY A 145 15.16 -18.94 4.91
C GLY A 145 15.57 -19.17 6.37
N ALA A 146 14.63 -19.56 7.24
CA ALA A 146 14.86 -19.77 8.66
C ALA A 146 14.63 -21.25 9.04
N PRO A 147 15.54 -22.19 8.66
CA PRO A 147 15.34 -23.61 8.88
C PRO A 147 15.26 -24.02 10.38
N ALA A 148 15.86 -23.23 11.26
CA ALA A 148 15.76 -23.41 12.71
C ALA A 148 14.51 -22.76 13.33
N GLY A 149 13.68 -22.12 12.52
CA GLY A 149 12.51 -21.33 12.94
C GLY A 149 12.76 -19.83 12.88
N VAL A 150 11.68 -19.07 12.87
CA VAL A 150 11.70 -17.59 12.94
C VAL A 150 11.72 -17.20 14.41
N ARG A 151 12.72 -16.41 14.82
CA ARG A 151 12.76 -15.81 16.17
C ARG A 151 11.83 -14.61 16.21
N VAL A 152 11.01 -14.51 17.25
CA VAL A 152 9.97 -13.48 17.39
C VAL A 152 10.08 -12.81 18.75
N TYR A 153 10.25 -11.49 18.71
CA TYR A 153 10.19 -10.60 19.89
C TYR A 153 9.82 -9.19 19.45
N GLU A 154 8.73 -8.65 19.99
CA GLU A 154 8.19 -7.33 19.60
C GLU A 154 8.12 -7.13 18.07
N PRO A 155 7.41 -8.00 17.36
CA PRO A 155 7.39 -7.95 15.91
C PRO A 155 6.65 -6.71 15.40
N VAL A 156 7.15 -6.13 14.30
CA VAL A 156 6.56 -4.96 13.66
C VAL A 156 6.36 -5.18 12.17
N THR A 157 5.37 -4.50 11.59
CA THR A 157 5.08 -4.55 10.15
C THR A 157 4.80 -3.16 9.60
N THR A 158 5.21 -2.90 8.37
CA THR A 158 4.90 -1.64 7.70
C THR A 158 3.52 -1.66 7.06
N LEU A 159 3.01 -0.47 6.74
CA LEU A 159 1.90 -0.35 5.79
C LEU A 159 2.34 -0.84 4.41
N TRP A 160 1.35 -1.23 3.59
CA TRP A 160 1.62 -1.54 2.20
C TRP A 160 2.24 -0.36 1.45
N GLN A 161 3.36 -0.56 0.80
CA GLN A 161 4.13 0.39 0.00
C GLN A 161 4.06 0.03 -1.50
N SER A 162 4.51 0.95 -2.36
CA SER A 162 4.55 0.72 -3.81
C SER A 162 5.71 -0.16 -4.27
N SER A 163 6.73 -0.38 -3.44
CA SER A 163 7.88 -1.25 -3.73
C SER A 163 8.41 -1.91 -2.45
N ALA A 164 9.12 -3.03 -2.60
CA ALA A 164 9.78 -3.72 -1.50
C ALA A 164 10.82 -2.82 -0.81
N HIS A 165 11.70 -2.19 -1.58
CA HIS A 165 12.71 -1.27 -1.07
C HIS A 165 12.07 -0.13 -0.23
N ARG A 166 10.95 0.45 -0.68
CA ARG A 166 10.26 1.49 0.12
C ARG A 166 9.69 0.92 1.42
N ALA A 167 9.20 -0.31 1.43
CA ALA A 167 8.71 -0.95 2.64
C ALA A 167 9.85 -1.17 3.65
N GLU A 168 11.01 -1.66 3.19
CA GLU A 168 12.20 -1.86 4.02
C GLU A 168 12.75 -0.53 4.56
N THR A 169 12.83 0.52 3.71
CA THR A 169 13.23 1.86 4.14
C THR A 169 12.32 2.40 5.25
N VAL A 170 10.99 2.27 5.08
CA VAL A 170 10.01 2.71 6.09
C VAL A 170 10.19 1.92 7.39
N LEU A 171 10.42 0.60 7.29
CA LEU A 171 10.67 -0.24 8.45
C LEU A 171 11.90 0.25 9.21
N GLU A 172 13.02 0.46 8.53
CA GLU A 172 14.27 0.96 9.13
C GLU A 172 14.05 2.34 9.77
N GLU A 173 13.49 3.31 9.05
CA GLU A 173 13.20 4.66 9.57
C GLU A 173 12.37 4.62 10.85
N GLN A 174 11.36 3.75 10.92
CA GLN A 174 10.44 3.67 12.06
C GLN A 174 11.03 2.88 13.25
N THR A 175 11.96 1.99 13.02
CA THR A 175 12.51 1.12 14.07
C THR A 175 13.87 1.60 14.60
N THR A 176 14.63 2.40 13.86
CA THR A 176 15.91 2.98 14.30
C THR A 176 15.77 4.33 15.00
N GLY A 177 14.57 4.78 15.31
CA GLY A 177 14.32 6.05 15.99
C GLY A 177 14.46 7.30 15.10
N ARG A 178 14.86 7.16 13.83
CA ARG A 178 14.98 8.30 12.91
C ARG A 178 13.62 8.88 12.51
N GLY A 179 12.54 8.11 12.63
CA GLY A 179 11.18 8.55 12.32
C GLY A 179 10.39 9.07 13.52
N MET A 180 10.85 8.87 14.76
CA MET A 180 10.07 9.19 15.96
C MET A 180 10.18 10.65 16.42
N PHE A 181 11.02 11.48 15.82
CA PHE A 181 11.28 12.87 16.25
C PHE A 181 11.02 13.93 15.16
N ALA A 182 10.39 13.59 14.05
CA ALA A 182 9.90 14.55 13.09
C ALA A 182 8.44 14.91 13.44
N ALA A 183 8.26 15.69 14.51
CA ALA A 183 7.02 16.36 14.87
C ALA A 183 7.21 17.87 14.76
#